data_a3237605a034a9a0511024fc624eedd1
#
_entry.id   a3237605a034a9a0511024fc624eedd1
#
_cell.length_a   1.000
_cell.length_b   1.000
_cell.length_c   1.000
_cell.angle_alpha   90.00
_cell.angle_beta   90.00
_cell.angle_gamma   90.00
#
_symmetry.space_group_name_H-M   'P 1'
#
loop_
_entity.id
_entity.type
_entity.pdbx_description
1 polymer ?
#
loop_
_entity_poly.entity_id
_entity_poly.type
_entity_poly.pdbx_seq_one_letter_code
_entity_poly.pdbx_strand_id
1 'polypeptide(L)'
;IRRDPVGVVASIAPWNYPLMMMAWKLGPAIAGGNTVVFKPSEQTPLTALKLAHILADVLPEGVVSVIAGRGQTVGSTLINHPGVDMISLTGDVATGKKMLDAAAKTVKRTHLELGGKAPVIVFDDADVSAVVEGLRAFSFYNAGQDCTAACRVYAGKKIYDNLVADLTSAASSIVLGAEDDATNEIGPLISQRQRDRVASFVNRARELNHVQITTGGEAMD
;
A
#
# COMPACT_ATOMS: atom_id res chain seq x y z
N ILE A 1 -26.31 -10.69 -18.63
CA ILE A 1 -25.12 -11.06 -17.86
C ILE A 1 -25.61 -11.47 -16.50
N ARG A 2 -25.28 -12.69 -16.07
CA ARG A 2 -25.53 -13.19 -14.72
C ARG A 2 -24.18 -13.17 -13.95
N ARG A 3 -24.22 -12.78 -12.68
CA ARG A 3 -23.08 -12.82 -11.76
C ARG A 3 -23.43 -13.74 -10.61
N ASP A 4 -22.66 -14.79 -10.44
CA ASP A 4 -22.81 -15.75 -9.35
C ASP A 4 -21.68 -15.58 -8.34
N PRO A 5 -21.89 -15.88 -7.04
CA PRO A 5 -20.84 -15.90 -6.04
C PRO A 5 -19.67 -16.80 -6.45
N VAL A 6 -18.46 -16.42 -6.07
CA VAL A 6 -17.28 -17.28 -6.27
C VAL A 6 -17.22 -18.36 -5.19
N GLY A 7 -17.71 -18.06 -3.99
CA GLY A 7 -17.67 -18.92 -2.82
C GLY A 7 -16.94 -18.29 -1.64
N VAL A 8 -15.92 -18.96 -1.11
CA VAL A 8 -15.10 -18.49 0.02
C VAL A 8 -13.91 -17.69 -0.48
N VAL A 9 -13.84 -16.43 -0.08
CA VAL A 9 -12.75 -15.50 -0.44
C VAL A 9 -11.79 -15.34 0.72
N ALA A 10 -10.54 -15.72 0.53
CA ALA A 10 -9.44 -15.38 1.42
C ALA A 10 -8.93 -13.97 1.09
N SER A 11 -9.19 -13.01 1.96
CA SER A 11 -8.75 -11.60 1.79
C SER A 11 -7.60 -11.27 2.73
N ILE A 12 -6.50 -10.76 2.18
CA ILE A 12 -5.29 -10.39 2.94
C ILE A 12 -4.97 -8.93 2.66
N ALA A 13 -4.86 -8.14 3.72
CA ALA A 13 -4.60 -6.71 3.65
C ALA A 13 -3.21 -6.32 4.19
N PRO A 14 -2.62 -5.25 3.65
CA PRO A 14 -1.35 -4.69 4.11
C PRO A 14 -1.54 -3.80 5.35
N TRP A 15 -0.43 -3.26 5.82
CA TRP A 15 -0.37 -2.39 7.01
C TRP A 15 -0.56 -0.90 6.72
N ASN A 16 -0.41 -0.44 5.47
CA ASN A 16 -0.37 1.00 5.15
C ASN A 16 -1.76 1.67 5.14
N TYR A 17 -2.83 0.93 4.80
CA TYR A 17 -4.22 1.41 4.85
C TYR A 17 -5.14 0.33 5.40
N PRO A 18 -5.00 -0.07 6.68
CA PRO A 18 -5.59 -1.31 7.19
C PRO A 18 -7.12 -1.34 7.11
N LEU A 19 -7.80 -0.29 7.56
CA LEU A 19 -9.26 -0.24 7.55
C LEU A 19 -9.82 -0.01 6.14
N MET A 20 -9.19 0.87 5.37
CA MET A 20 -9.60 1.14 3.99
C MET A 20 -9.50 -0.13 3.13
N MET A 21 -8.39 -0.85 3.23
CA MET A 21 -8.19 -2.09 2.48
C MET A 21 -9.17 -3.19 2.92
N MET A 22 -9.52 -3.23 4.20
CA MET A 22 -10.58 -4.14 4.67
C MET A 22 -11.92 -3.79 4.02
N ALA A 23 -12.34 -2.53 4.06
CA ALA A 23 -13.59 -2.08 3.46
C ALA A 23 -13.64 -2.37 1.94
N TRP A 24 -12.55 -2.07 1.22
CA TRP A 24 -12.47 -2.30 -0.23
C TRP A 24 -12.51 -3.78 -0.62
N LYS A 25 -12.08 -4.68 0.26
CA LYS A 25 -12.14 -6.12 0.02
C LYS A 25 -13.48 -6.73 0.46
N LEU A 26 -14.00 -6.32 1.61
CA LEU A 26 -15.27 -6.85 2.13
C LEU A 26 -16.47 -6.38 1.31
N GLY A 27 -16.54 -5.08 0.98
CA GLY A 27 -17.68 -4.50 0.26
C GLY A 27 -18.06 -5.27 -1.00
N PRO A 28 -17.18 -5.37 -2.00
CA PRO A 28 -17.49 -6.08 -3.24
C PRO A 28 -17.67 -7.59 -3.06
N ALA A 29 -16.94 -8.21 -2.11
CA ALA A 29 -17.08 -9.64 -1.87
C ALA A 29 -18.47 -9.98 -1.30
N ILE A 30 -18.93 -9.24 -0.28
CA ILE A 30 -20.24 -9.43 0.33
C ILE A 30 -21.36 -9.06 -0.64
N ALA A 31 -21.23 -7.94 -1.36
CA ALA A 31 -22.19 -7.52 -2.37
C ALA A 31 -22.34 -8.55 -3.51
N GLY A 32 -21.27 -9.30 -3.80
CA GLY A 32 -21.28 -10.42 -4.74
C GLY A 32 -21.81 -11.74 -4.17
N GLY A 33 -22.29 -11.76 -2.92
CA GLY A 33 -22.84 -12.95 -2.26
C GLY A 33 -21.80 -13.97 -1.77
N ASN A 34 -20.54 -13.54 -1.58
CA ASN A 34 -19.47 -14.41 -1.10
C ASN A 34 -19.33 -14.36 0.42
N THR A 35 -18.70 -15.39 0.99
CA THR A 35 -18.17 -15.35 2.35
C THR A 35 -16.70 -15.00 2.34
N VAL A 36 -16.22 -14.34 3.43
CA VAL A 36 -14.85 -13.83 3.48
C VAL A 36 -14.14 -14.28 4.75
N VAL A 37 -12.95 -14.84 4.59
CA VAL A 37 -11.99 -15.00 5.66
C VAL A 37 -10.92 -13.90 5.48
N PHE A 38 -10.96 -12.89 6.36
CA PHE A 38 -10.10 -11.72 6.26
C PHE A 38 -8.91 -11.82 7.21
N LYS A 39 -7.70 -11.62 6.70
CA LYS A 39 -6.48 -11.54 7.49
C LYS A 39 -5.86 -10.14 7.38
N PRO A 40 -5.92 -9.32 8.42
CA PRO A 40 -5.18 -8.05 8.48
C PRO A 40 -3.67 -8.28 8.56
N SER A 41 -2.89 -7.24 8.32
CA SER A 41 -1.48 -7.25 8.69
C SER A 41 -1.31 -7.44 10.20
N GLU A 42 -0.33 -8.22 10.62
CA GLU A 42 0.06 -8.37 12.02
C GLU A 42 0.56 -7.07 12.67
N GLN A 43 0.98 -6.09 11.86
CA GLN A 43 1.43 -4.77 12.33
C GLN A 43 0.26 -3.83 12.65
N THR A 44 -0.91 -4.01 12.01
CA THR A 44 -2.05 -3.10 12.12
C THR A 44 -3.39 -3.85 12.23
N PRO A 45 -3.57 -4.77 13.20
CA PRO A 45 -4.77 -5.60 13.27
C PRO A 45 -5.96 -4.93 13.97
N LEU A 46 -5.73 -3.88 14.78
CA LEU A 46 -6.71 -3.39 15.76
C LEU A 46 -8.00 -2.87 15.12
N THR A 47 -7.90 -2.05 14.08
CA THR A 47 -9.08 -1.51 13.37
C THR A 47 -9.88 -2.59 12.67
N ALA A 48 -9.21 -3.61 12.13
CA ALA A 48 -9.87 -4.75 11.50
C ALA A 48 -10.62 -5.59 12.55
N LEU A 49 -10.02 -5.84 13.70
CA LEU A 49 -10.68 -6.56 14.81
C LEU A 49 -11.88 -5.77 15.35
N LYS A 50 -11.75 -4.44 15.49
CA LYS A 50 -12.87 -3.60 15.90
C LYS A 50 -14.02 -3.65 14.89
N LEU A 51 -13.71 -3.57 13.59
CA LEU A 51 -14.73 -3.70 12.55
C LEU A 51 -15.37 -5.09 12.55
N ALA A 52 -14.59 -6.16 12.83
CA ALA A 52 -15.14 -7.51 12.93
C ALA A 52 -16.25 -7.62 13.98
N HIS A 53 -16.07 -7.00 15.15
CA HIS A 53 -17.13 -6.96 16.20
C HIS A 53 -18.39 -6.23 15.70
N ILE A 54 -18.24 -5.10 15.02
CA ILE A 54 -19.38 -4.36 14.45
C ILE A 54 -20.11 -5.20 13.39
N LEU A 55 -19.36 -5.89 12.54
CA LEU A 55 -19.94 -6.72 11.48
C LEU A 55 -20.67 -7.94 12.05
N ALA A 56 -20.24 -8.48 13.17
CA ALA A 56 -20.91 -9.59 13.84
C ALA A 56 -22.33 -9.23 14.32
N ASP A 57 -22.60 -7.96 14.59
CA ASP A 57 -23.92 -7.47 15.01
C ASP A 57 -24.88 -7.25 13.82
N VAL A 58 -24.37 -7.13 12.60
CA VAL A 58 -25.16 -6.72 11.41
C VAL A 58 -25.20 -7.75 10.30
N LEU A 59 -24.28 -8.71 10.29
CA LEU A 59 -24.20 -9.75 9.26
C LEU A 59 -24.56 -11.13 9.86
N PRO A 60 -25.12 -12.03 9.04
CA PRO A 60 -25.31 -13.43 9.47
C PRO A 60 -23.97 -14.07 9.86
N GLU A 61 -24.04 -15.00 10.83
CA GLU A 61 -22.86 -15.75 11.28
C GLU A 61 -22.15 -16.45 10.09
N GLY A 62 -20.83 -16.39 10.08
CA GLY A 62 -19.99 -17.03 9.07
C GLY A 62 -19.83 -16.26 7.76
N VAL A 63 -20.54 -15.14 7.55
CA VAL A 63 -20.36 -14.32 6.34
C VAL A 63 -18.99 -13.66 6.31
N VAL A 64 -18.52 -13.12 7.44
CA VAL A 64 -17.18 -12.54 7.58
C VAL A 64 -16.49 -13.12 8.82
N SER A 65 -15.33 -13.71 8.60
CA SER A 65 -14.44 -14.15 9.67
C SER A 65 -13.12 -13.38 9.61
N VAL A 66 -12.69 -12.79 10.72
CA VAL A 66 -11.41 -12.07 10.81
C VAL A 66 -10.42 -12.88 11.64
N ILE A 67 -9.28 -13.23 11.05
CA ILE A 67 -8.24 -14.03 11.70
C ILE A 67 -6.94 -13.23 11.79
N ALA A 68 -6.45 -13.00 12.99
CA ALA A 68 -5.15 -12.35 13.22
C ALA A 68 -4.01 -13.37 13.20
N GLY A 69 -2.85 -12.94 12.78
CA GLY A 69 -1.63 -13.76 12.81
C GLY A 69 -0.63 -13.40 11.72
N ARG A 70 0.53 -14.04 11.79
CA ARG A 70 1.64 -13.78 10.87
C ARG A 70 1.35 -14.29 9.46
N GLY A 71 1.84 -13.55 8.46
CA GLY A 71 1.70 -13.93 7.04
C GLY A 71 2.27 -15.30 6.73
N GLN A 72 3.42 -15.66 7.35
CA GLN A 72 4.12 -16.93 7.12
C GLN A 72 3.39 -18.17 7.66
N THR A 73 2.57 -17.99 8.71
CA THR A 73 1.79 -19.07 9.32
C THR A 73 0.32 -18.98 8.89
N VAL A 74 -0.46 -18.09 9.49
CA VAL A 74 -1.89 -17.95 9.23
C VAL A 74 -2.17 -17.62 7.77
N GLY A 75 -1.43 -16.66 7.18
CA GLY A 75 -1.57 -16.33 5.75
C GLY A 75 -1.28 -17.51 4.83
N SER A 76 -0.20 -18.24 5.10
CA SER A 76 0.19 -19.41 4.31
C SER A 76 -0.86 -20.53 4.40
N THR A 77 -1.36 -20.81 5.61
CA THR A 77 -2.43 -21.81 5.80
C THR A 77 -3.70 -21.41 5.05
N LEU A 78 -4.10 -20.14 5.15
CA LEU A 78 -5.31 -19.63 4.52
C LEU A 78 -5.28 -19.78 2.99
N ILE A 79 -4.19 -19.37 2.33
CA ILE A 79 -4.12 -19.40 0.86
C ILE A 79 -4.00 -20.83 0.29
N ASN A 80 -3.47 -21.77 1.07
CA ASN A 80 -3.36 -23.17 0.66
C ASN A 80 -4.59 -24.02 1.07
N HIS A 81 -5.55 -23.44 1.81
CA HIS A 81 -6.71 -24.19 2.28
C HIS A 81 -7.61 -24.62 1.10
N PRO A 82 -7.99 -25.90 1.01
CA PRO A 82 -8.79 -26.41 -0.12
C PRO A 82 -10.19 -25.78 -0.22
N GLY A 83 -10.78 -25.37 0.90
CA GLY A 83 -12.09 -24.70 0.95
C GLY A 83 -12.06 -23.21 0.61
N VAL A 84 -10.95 -22.67 0.11
CA VAL A 84 -10.85 -21.29 -0.41
C VAL A 84 -10.93 -21.33 -1.92
N ASP A 85 -11.88 -20.59 -2.49
CA ASP A 85 -12.14 -20.51 -3.93
C ASP A 85 -11.39 -19.34 -4.60
N MET A 86 -11.17 -18.25 -3.85
CA MET A 86 -10.51 -17.06 -4.37
C MET A 86 -9.55 -16.46 -3.32
N ILE A 87 -8.39 -15.96 -3.79
CA ILE A 87 -7.44 -15.21 -2.98
C ILE A 87 -7.44 -13.75 -3.44
N SER A 88 -7.72 -12.83 -2.52
CA SER A 88 -7.61 -11.38 -2.72
C SER A 88 -6.50 -10.83 -1.83
N LEU A 89 -5.38 -10.44 -2.44
CA LEU A 89 -4.22 -9.86 -1.74
C LEU A 89 -4.03 -8.39 -2.12
N THR A 90 -3.76 -7.54 -1.14
CA THR A 90 -3.01 -6.31 -1.34
C THR A 90 -1.71 -6.41 -0.54
N GLY A 91 -0.56 -6.20 -1.19
CA GLY A 91 0.74 -6.38 -0.56
C GLY A 91 1.93 -6.20 -1.50
N ASP A 92 3.07 -6.77 -1.17
CA ASP A 92 4.25 -6.69 -2.01
C ASP A 92 4.27 -7.76 -3.13
N VAL A 93 5.06 -7.48 -4.18
CA VAL A 93 5.17 -8.35 -5.37
C VAL A 93 5.65 -9.76 -5.02
N ALA A 94 6.59 -9.90 -4.07
CA ALA A 94 7.09 -11.22 -3.69
C ALA A 94 6.03 -12.07 -3.01
N THR A 95 5.18 -11.43 -2.19
CA THR A 95 4.00 -12.08 -1.60
C THR A 95 2.97 -12.44 -2.68
N GLY A 96 2.71 -11.54 -3.64
CA GLY A 96 1.83 -11.83 -4.78
C GLY A 96 2.25 -13.06 -5.58
N LYS A 97 3.54 -13.21 -5.86
CA LYS A 97 4.08 -14.41 -6.53
C LYS A 97 3.79 -15.70 -5.74
N LYS A 98 4.01 -15.70 -4.42
CA LYS A 98 3.67 -16.85 -3.56
C LYS A 98 2.17 -17.18 -3.56
N MET A 99 1.32 -16.15 -3.67
CA MET A 99 -0.13 -16.36 -3.79
C MET A 99 -0.49 -17.04 -5.12
N LEU A 100 0.13 -16.64 -6.22
CA LEU A 100 -0.05 -17.28 -7.52
C LEU A 100 0.40 -18.74 -7.51
N ASP A 101 1.55 -19.04 -6.89
CA ASP A 101 2.04 -20.40 -6.73
C ASP A 101 1.05 -21.27 -5.92
N ALA A 102 0.48 -20.71 -4.85
CA ALA A 102 -0.53 -21.41 -4.05
C ALA A 102 -1.84 -21.62 -4.82
N ALA A 103 -2.30 -20.58 -5.53
CA ALA A 103 -3.53 -20.61 -6.32
C ALA A 103 -3.45 -21.64 -7.45
N ALA A 104 -2.29 -21.77 -8.10
CA ALA A 104 -2.09 -22.71 -9.22
C ALA A 104 -2.39 -24.17 -8.83
N LYS A 105 -2.13 -24.57 -7.59
CA LYS A 105 -2.33 -25.96 -7.12
C LYS A 105 -3.76 -26.44 -7.18
N THR A 106 -4.72 -25.53 -7.02
CA THR A 106 -6.16 -25.86 -6.99
C THR A 106 -6.98 -24.93 -7.90
N VAL A 107 -6.30 -24.22 -8.80
CA VAL A 107 -6.91 -23.31 -9.80
C VAL A 107 -7.81 -22.25 -9.14
N LYS A 108 -7.39 -21.69 -8.00
CA LYS A 108 -8.11 -20.61 -7.33
C LYS A 108 -8.11 -19.34 -8.17
N ARG A 109 -9.19 -18.59 -8.13
CA ARG A 109 -9.17 -17.22 -8.65
C ARG A 109 -8.26 -16.33 -7.81
N THR A 110 -7.65 -15.34 -8.45
CA THR A 110 -6.78 -14.36 -7.75
C THR A 110 -7.16 -12.93 -8.12
N HIS A 111 -7.13 -12.05 -7.11
CA HIS A 111 -7.15 -10.60 -7.26
C HIS A 111 -5.95 -10.05 -6.50
N LEU A 112 -5.01 -9.45 -7.21
CA LEU A 112 -3.73 -9.01 -6.65
C LEU A 112 -3.56 -7.51 -6.88
N GLU A 113 -3.56 -6.76 -5.78
CA GLU A 113 -3.16 -5.36 -5.72
C GLU A 113 -1.76 -5.28 -5.12
N LEU A 114 -0.79 -4.87 -5.92
CA LEU A 114 0.63 -4.96 -5.56
C LEU A 114 1.29 -3.59 -5.58
N GLY A 115 2.49 -3.52 -5.01
CA GLY A 115 3.29 -2.31 -5.02
C GLY A 115 3.71 -1.89 -6.43
N GLY A 116 3.95 -0.62 -6.59
CA GLY A 116 4.38 -0.01 -7.84
C GLY A 116 5.24 1.22 -7.64
N LYS A 117 5.61 1.84 -8.74
CA LYS A 117 6.24 3.16 -8.83
C LYS A 117 5.48 3.96 -9.89
N ALA A 118 4.40 4.62 -9.45
CA ALA A 118 3.48 5.31 -10.33
C ALA A 118 4.21 6.42 -11.11
N PRO A 119 4.11 6.42 -12.45
CA PRO A 119 4.69 7.47 -13.28
C PRO A 119 3.82 8.72 -13.27
N VAL A 120 4.47 9.87 -13.23
CA VAL A 120 3.88 11.19 -13.49
C VAL A 120 4.53 11.75 -14.73
N ILE A 121 3.74 12.09 -15.73
CA ILE A 121 4.23 12.63 -17.00
C ILE A 121 3.84 14.10 -17.05
N VAL A 122 4.85 14.98 -17.13
CA VAL A 122 4.69 16.44 -17.12
C VAL A 122 5.16 16.99 -18.44
N PHE A 123 4.21 17.49 -19.24
CA PHE A 123 4.51 18.09 -20.54
C PHE A 123 5.02 19.53 -20.38
N ASP A 124 5.67 20.06 -21.44
CA ASP A 124 6.32 21.37 -21.43
C ASP A 124 5.37 22.56 -21.25
N ASP A 125 4.08 22.38 -21.42
CA ASP A 125 3.00 23.36 -21.25
C ASP A 125 2.23 23.22 -19.92
N ALA A 126 2.69 22.32 -19.01
CA ALA A 126 2.07 22.13 -17.72
C ALA A 126 2.30 23.34 -16.80
N ASP A 127 1.33 23.59 -15.92
CA ASP A 127 1.50 24.52 -14.79
C ASP A 127 2.43 23.90 -13.73
N VAL A 128 3.68 24.35 -13.73
CA VAL A 128 4.72 23.82 -12.85
C VAL A 128 4.36 23.98 -11.37
N SER A 129 3.73 25.09 -10.98
CA SER A 129 3.34 25.33 -9.59
C SER A 129 2.30 24.31 -9.11
N ALA A 130 1.26 24.08 -9.91
CA ALA A 130 0.25 23.07 -9.60
C ALA A 130 0.82 21.65 -9.58
N VAL A 131 1.77 21.34 -10.47
CA VAL A 131 2.47 20.05 -10.48
C VAL A 131 3.31 19.85 -9.21
N VAL A 132 4.05 20.86 -8.78
CA VAL A 132 4.87 20.82 -7.56
C VAL A 132 4.00 20.63 -6.32
N GLU A 133 2.90 21.37 -6.21
CA GLU A 133 1.95 21.21 -5.11
C GLU A 133 1.37 19.79 -5.06
N GLY A 134 0.93 19.28 -6.21
CA GLY A 134 0.41 17.92 -6.32
C GLY A 134 1.45 16.86 -5.98
N LEU A 135 2.69 16.99 -6.48
CA LEU A 135 3.78 16.08 -6.17
C LEU A 135 4.16 16.12 -4.70
N ARG A 136 4.25 17.32 -4.08
CA ARG A 136 4.51 17.46 -2.66
C ARG A 136 3.45 16.74 -1.81
N ALA A 137 2.18 16.89 -2.15
CA ALA A 137 1.10 16.24 -1.45
C ALA A 137 1.10 14.70 -1.65
N PHE A 138 1.13 14.22 -2.90
CA PHE A 138 0.89 12.81 -3.21
C PHE A 138 2.13 11.93 -3.20
N SER A 139 3.35 12.50 -3.29
CA SER A 139 4.57 11.70 -3.18
C SER A 139 4.91 11.32 -1.75
N PHE A 140 4.58 12.19 -0.79
CA PHE A 140 4.93 12.04 0.62
C PHE A 140 3.73 11.68 1.52
N TYR A 141 2.53 11.57 0.95
CA TYR A 141 1.35 11.12 1.69
C TYR A 141 1.63 9.80 2.42
N ASN A 142 1.15 9.68 3.66
CA ASN A 142 1.39 8.52 4.52
C ASN A 142 2.89 8.15 4.64
N ALA A 143 3.77 9.17 4.67
CA ALA A 143 5.23 9.02 4.68
C ALA A 143 5.77 8.22 3.47
N GLY A 144 5.13 8.37 2.29
CA GLY A 144 5.49 7.64 1.08
C GLY A 144 5.14 6.14 1.10
N GLN A 145 4.41 5.68 2.11
CA GLN A 145 3.98 4.29 2.25
C GLN A 145 2.68 4.03 1.48
N ASP A 146 2.68 4.33 0.19
CA ASP A 146 1.54 4.26 -0.70
C ASP A 146 1.91 3.54 -2.00
N CYS A 147 1.08 2.57 -2.40
CA CYS A 147 1.26 1.82 -3.65
C CYS A 147 1.02 2.67 -4.90
N THR A 148 0.31 3.79 -4.76
CA THR A 148 -0.04 4.74 -5.84
C THR A 148 0.72 6.06 -5.75
N ALA A 149 1.67 6.21 -4.83
CA ALA A 149 2.44 7.44 -4.65
C ALA A 149 3.02 7.96 -5.97
N ALA A 150 2.91 9.26 -6.19
CA ALA A 150 3.47 9.97 -7.34
C ALA A 150 5.01 10.05 -7.23
N CYS A 151 5.71 8.94 -7.50
CA CYS A 151 7.12 8.77 -7.09
C CYS A 151 8.12 8.64 -8.25
N ARG A 152 7.67 8.75 -9.50
CA ARG A 152 8.53 8.67 -10.67
C ARG A 152 8.08 9.68 -11.73
N VAL A 153 8.78 10.82 -11.77
CA VAL A 153 8.40 11.96 -12.60
C VAL A 153 9.22 11.98 -13.88
N TYR A 154 8.52 12.12 -15.01
CA TYR A 154 9.09 12.36 -16.32
C TYR A 154 8.70 13.75 -16.78
N ALA A 155 9.65 14.67 -16.84
CA ALA A 155 9.40 16.07 -17.19
C ALA A 155 9.87 16.37 -18.59
N GLY A 156 9.12 17.21 -19.32
CA GLY A 156 9.53 17.78 -20.56
C GLY A 156 10.80 18.63 -20.43
N LYS A 157 11.61 18.68 -21.46
CA LYS A 157 12.94 19.32 -21.40
C LYS A 157 12.90 20.80 -21.05
N LYS A 158 11.86 21.52 -21.50
CA LYS A 158 11.78 22.98 -21.28
C LYS A 158 11.50 23.37 -19.83
N ILE A 159 10.80 22.51 -19.10
CA ILE A 159 10.38 22.78 -17.71
C ILE A 159 11.24 22.03 -16.69
N TYR A 160 12.11 21.12 -17.12
CA TYR A 160 12.84 20.19 -16.25
C TYR A 160 13.59 20.88 -15.13
N ASP A 161 14.43 21.88 -15.44
CA ASP A 161 15.28 22.54 -14.46
C ASP A 161 14.45 23.32 -13.41
N ASN A 162 13.40 24.02 -13.85
CA ASN A 162 12.50 24.74 -12.96
C ASN A 162 11.72 23.75 -12.05
N LEU A 163 11.19 22.68 -12.65
CA LEU A 163 10.46 21.67 -11.88
C LEU A 163 11.35 21.02 -10.82
N VAL A 164 12.60 20.69 -11.15
CA VAL A 164 13.55 20.09 -10.19
C VAL A 164 13.85 21.06 -9.06
N ALA A 165 14.11 22.35 -9.36
CA ALA A 165 14.40 23.36 -8.36
C ALA A 165 13.20 23.58 -7.41
N ASP A 166 12.01 23.78 -7.96
CA ASP A 166 10.80 24.05 -7.20
C ASP A 166 10.37 22.83 -6.37
N LEU A 167 10.43 21.61 -6.94
CA LEU A 167 10.13 20.39 -6.22
C LEU A 167 11.13 20.09 -5.11
N THR A 168 12.42 20.38 -5.32
CA THR A 168 13.46 20.28 -4.28
C THR A 168 13.13 21.20 -3.11
N SER A 169 12.77 22.46 -3.39
CA SER A 169 12.37 23.43 -2.36
C SER A 169 11.11 22.97 -1.62
N ALA A 170 10.09 22.52 -2.35
CA ALA A 170 8.85 22.04 -1.79
C ALA A 170 9.06 20.79 -0.91
N ALA A 171 9.88 19.84 -1.34
CA ALA A 171 10.21 18.66 -0.55
C ALA A 171 11.00 19.00 0.72
N SER A 172 11.93 19.94 0.63
CA SER A 172 12.72 20.42 1.78
C SER A 172 11.87 21.16 2.83
N SER A 173 10.73 21.71 2.43
CA SER A 173 9.80 22.41 3.35
C SER A 173 8.89 21.51 4.14
N ILE A 174 8.92 20.19 3.93
CA ILE A 174 8.09 19.24 4.67
C ILE A 174 8.57 19.18 6.12
N VAL A 175 7.65 19.44 7.05
CA VAL A 175 7.95 19.44 8.48
C VAL A 175 7.83 18.02 9.03
N LEU A 176 8.91 17.58 9.64
CA LEU A 176 9.04 16.30 10.34
C LEU A 176 9.46 16.60 11.78
N GLY A 177 8.86 15.98 12.76
CA GLY A 177 9.20 16.21 14.17
C GLY A 177 8.74 15.07 15.08
N ALA A 178 8.65 15.34 16.37
CA ALA A 178 8.19 14.39 17.35
C ALA A 178 6.75 13.92 17.07
N GLU A 179 6.40 12.71 17.46
CA GLU A 179 5.13 12.05 17.13
C GLU A 179 3.89 12.85 17.56
N ASP A 180 4.02 13.59 18.66
CA ASP A 180 2.97 14.41 19.28
C ASP A 180 2.98 15.88 18.82
N ASP A 181 3.89 16.27 17.92
CA ASP A 181 3.96 17.62 17.40
C ASP A 181 2.85 17.85 16.35
N ALA A 182 1.93 18.76 16.67
CA ALA A 182 0.82 19.12 15.79
C ALA A 182 1.24 19.77 14.46
N THR A 183 2.51 20.20 14.33
CA THR A 183 3.06 20.76 13.10
C THR A 183 3.59 19.71 12.12
N ASN A 184 3.69 18.45 12.54
CA ASN A 184 4.11 17.36 11.67
C ASN A 184 3.18 17.19 10.49
N GLU A 185 3.76 17.18 9.29
CA GLU A 185 3.02 16.91 8.06
C GLU A 185 2.97 15.43 7.73
N ILE A 186 3.98 14.66 8.11
CA ILE A 186 4.04 13.21 7.89
C ILE A 186 4.52 12.50 9.16
N GLY A 187 3.95 11.34 9.41
CA GLY A 187 4.31 10.49 10.53
C GLY A 187 5.53 9.60 10.27
N PRO A 188 5.95 8.82 11.26
CA PRO A 188 7.05 7.87 11.12
C PRO A 188 6.70 6.71 10.19
N LEU A 189 7.73 6.01 9.69
CA LEU A 189 7.54 4.73 9.01
C LEU A 189 7.00 3.68 10.00
N ILE A 190 6.22 2.73 9.47
CA ILE A 190 5.52 1.71 10.26
C ILE A 190 6.43 0.86 11.16
N SER A 191 7.70 0.70 10.83
CA SER A 191 8.62 -0.14 11.60
C SER A 191 10.08 0.13 11.23
N GLN A 192 11.00 -0.21 12.16
CA GLN A 192 12.43 -0.19 11.92
C GLN A 192 12.84 -0.99 10.67
N ARG A 193 12.25 -2.17 10.48
CA ARG A 193 12.50 -2.97 9.28
C ARG A 193 12.17 -2.23 7.98
N GLN A 194 11.08 -1.45 7.96
CA GLN A 194 10.70 -0.66 6.78
C GLN A 194 11.64 0.52 6.60
N ARG A 195 12.03 1.19 7.68
CA ARG A 195 13.04 2.26 7.68
C ARG A 195 14.36 1.75 7.07
N ASP A 196 14.88 0.64 7.55
CA ASP A 196 16.13 0.06 7.06
C ASP A 196 16.04 -0.32 5.57
N ARG A 197 14.90 -0.83 5.15
CA ARG A 197 14.64 -1.14 3.74
C ARG A 197 14.68 0.12 2.88
N VAL A 198 14.00 1.19 3.28
CA VAL A 198 14.01 2.48 2.56
C VAL A 198 15.42 3.05 2.50
N ALA A 199 16.12 3.12 3.65
CA ALA A 199 17.49 3.58 3.72
C ALA A 199 18.43 2.80 2.78
N SER A 200 18.24 1.49 2.66
CA SER A 200 19.04 0.66 1.74
C SER A 200 18.87 1.06 0.27
N PHE A 201 17.69 1.52 -0.14
CA PHE A 201 17.47 2.02 -1.51
C PHE A 201 18.17 3.35 -1.73
N VAL A 202 18.06 4.28 -0.78
CA VAL A 202 18.72 5.58 -0.84
C VAL A 202 20.23 5.43 -0.88
N ASN A 203 20.80 4.59 -0.01
CA ASN A 203 22.24 4.33 0.03
C ASN A 203 22.76 3.77 -1.30
N ARG A 204 22.06 2.79 -1.89
CA ARG A 204 22.42 2.29 -3.22
C ARG A 204 22.32 3.36 -4.31
N ALA A 205 21.33 4.25 -4.23
CA ALA A 205 21.21 5.36 -5.19
C ALA A 205 22.40 6.32 -5.10
N ARG A 206 22.94 6.58 -3.92
CA ARG A 206 24.14 7.41 -3.71
C ARG A 206 25.41 6.85 -4.37
N GLU A 207 25.48 5.54 -4.52
CA GLU A 207 26.63 4.87 -5.15
C GLU A 207 26.60 4.96 -6.68
N LEU A 208 25.52 5.45 -7.28
CA LEU A 208 25.33 5.51 -8.73
C LEU A 208 25.76 6.88 -9.28
N ASN A 209 26.75 6.91 -10.17
CA ASN A 209 27.31 8.13 -10.76
C ASN A 209 26.30 9.00 -11.55
N HIS A 210 25.18 8.44 -11.97
CA HIS A 210 24.14 9.14 -12.74
C HIS A 210 22.96 9.59 -11.86
N VAL A 211 23.02 9.40 -10.56
CA VAL A 211 21.99 9.81 -9.60
C VAL A 211 22.46 10.99 -8.79
N GLN A 212 21.64 12.02 -8.73
CA GLN A 212 21.83 13.18 -7.85
C GLN A 212 20.71 13.20 -6.81
N ILE A 213 21.09 13.25 -5.53
CA ILE A 213 20.14 13.50 -4.43
C ILE A 213 20.11 15.02 -4.19
N THR A 214 18.99 15.65 -4.52
CA THR A 214 18.84 17.10 -4.45
C THR A 214 18.47 17.60 -3.05
N THR A 215 17.76 16.77 -2.28
CA THR A 215 17.38 17.06 -0.88
C THR A 215 17.10 15.78 -0.09
N GLY A 216 17.20 15.83 1.21
CA GLY A 216 16.90 14.71 2.11
C GLY A 216 17.82 13.50 1.91
N GLY A 217 17.24 12.32 2.04
CA GLY A 217 17.97 11.05 1.92
C GLY A 217 18.72 10.64 3.18
N GLU A 218 18.64 11.41 4.26
CA GLU A 218 19.17 11.06 5.58
C GLU A 218 18.05 10.56 6.49
N ALA A 219 18.41 9.70 7.43
CA ALA A 219 17.51 9.34 8.50
C ALA A 219 17.46 10.50 9.51
N MET A 220 16.28 10.80 10.02
CA MET A 220 16.14 11.66 11.19
C MET A 220 16.46 10.83 12.45
N ASP A 221 17.19 11.44 13.37
CA ASP A 221 17.53 10.85 14.67
C ASP A 221 16.34 10.88 15.62
#